data_a4580359291bac9317dc905927113eff
#
_entry.id   a4580359291bac9317dc905927113eff
#
_cell.length_a   1.000
_cell.length_b   1.000
_cell.length_c   1.000
_cell.angle_alpha   90.00
_cell.angle_beta   90.00
_cell.angle_gamma   90.00
#
_symmetry.space_group_name_H-M   'P 1'
#
loop_
_entity.id
_entity.type
_entity.pdbx_description
1 polymer ?
#
loop_
_entity_poly.entity_id
_entity_poly.type
_entity_poly.pdbx_seq_one_letter_code
_entity_poly.pdbx_strand_id
1 'polypeptide(L)'
;ASRWHGINEQENLLREYGLEAGKVPQGAYIDNFEVDTLAYKIPPNEVEKINSQQLLLLKVANRALKDAGISLNSNVAVIIAADTELSVHQLQQRWNSSWQIKDGLNGAEIALSPEKIHQLEGIIQDSIHNQVELSEYLSYVTNNMARRISSLWNFSGPSFTIS
;
A
#
# COMPACT_ATOMS: atom_id res chain seq x y z
N ALA A 1 28.78 -0.98 -3.11
CA ALA A 1 27.93 -1.86 -3.88
C ALA A 1 26.85 -1.03 -4.57
N SER A 2 26.56 -1.28 -5.85
CA SER A 2 25.45 -0.63 -6.57
C SER A 2 24.13 -1.09 -5.97
N ARG A 3 23.23 -0.15 -5.67
CA ARG A 3 21.83 -0.46 -5.27
C ARG A 3 20.91 -0.65 -6.48
N TRP A 4 21.43 -0.43 -7.69
CA TRP A 4 20.69 -0.65 -8.92
C TRP A 4 20.80 -2.11 -9.31
N HIS A 5 19.66 -2.81 -9.30
CA HIS A 5 19.54 -4.18 -9.76
C HIS A 5 18.16 -4.38 -10.39
N GLY A 6 18.04 -5.40 -11.24
CA GLY A 6 16.75 -5.81 -11.79
C GLY A 6 15.98 -6.67 -10.79
N ILE A 7 14.67 -6.77 -10.95
CA ILE A 7 13.83 -7.70 -10.20
C ILE A 7 14.04 -9.10 -10.81
N ASN A 8 15.13 -9.78 -10.43
CA ASN A 8 15.53 -11.04 -11.05
C ASN A 8 14.77 -12.27 -10.53
N GLU A 9 14.08 -12.15 -9.38
CA GLU A 9 13.54 -13.32 -8.67
C GLU A 9 12.07 -13.65 -8.96
N GLN A 10 11.40 -12.84 -9.78
CA GLN A 10 9.96 -13.00 -10.05
C GLN A 10 9.64 -13.04 -11.55
N GLU A 11 10.34 -13.89 -12.30
CA GLU A 11 10.08 -14.04 -13.75
C GLU A 11 8.60 -14.37 -14.06
N ASN A 12 7.92 -15.13 -13.21
CA ASN A 12 6.51 -15.45 -13.38
C ASN A 12 5.62 -14.23 -13.23
N LEU A 13 5.88 -13.39 -12.21
CA LEU A 13 5.14 -12.14 -11.99
C LEU A 13 5.35 -11.17 -13.15
N LEU A 14 6.57 -11.07 -13.67
CA LEU A 14 6.88 -10.20 -14.81
C LEU A 14 6.15 -10.64 -16.07
N ARG A 15 6.01 -11.96 -16.31
CA ARG A 15 5.20 -12.49 -17.41
C ARG A 15 3.73 -12.17 -17.26
N GLU A 16 3.18 -12.22 -16.06
CA GLU A 16 1.78 -11.84 -15.78
C GLU A 16 1.53 -10.35 -16.12
N TYR A 17 2.53 -9.50 -15.90
CA TYR A 17 2.48 -8.08 -16.30
C TYR A 17 2.90 -7.82 -17.75
N GLY A 18 3.09 -8.86 -18.57
CA GLY A 18 3.48 -8.74 -19.98
C GLY A 18 4.91 -8.23 -20.19
N LEU A 19 5.77 -8.33 -19.19
CA LEU A 19 7.19 -7.95 -19.28
C LEU A 19 8.03 -9.15 -19.68
N GLU A 20 8.92 -8.95 -20.67
CA GLU A 20 9.86 -9.99 -21.11
C GLU A 20 11.04 -10.11 -20.13
N ALA A 21 11.49 -11.34 -19.88
CA ALA A 21 12.71 -11.58 -19.14
C ALA A 21 13.90 -10.83 -19.79
N GLY A 22 14.63 -10.05 -19.00
CA GLY A 22 15.73 -9.21 -19.47
C GLY A 22 15.37 -7.77 -19.85
N LYS A 23 14.07 -7.42 -19.92
CA LYS A 23 13.59 -6.02 -20.09
C LYS A 23 13.05 -5.44 -18.79
N VAL A 24 13.42 -6.01 -17.66
CA VAL A 24 12.98 -5.55 -16.35
C VAL A 24 13.61 -4.19 -16.06
N PRO A 25 12.82 -3.19 -15.68
CA PRO A 25 13.38 -1.90 -15.31
C PRO A 25 14.35 -2.07 -14.15
N GLN A 26 15.54 -1.50 -14.29
CA GLN A 26 16.47 -1.41 -13.19
C GLN A 26 16.00 -0.35 -12.18
N GLY A 27 16.11 -0.64 -10.91
CA GLY A 27 15.70 0.25 -9.85
C GLY A 27 16.55 0.06 -8.60
N ALA A 28 16.36 0.95 -7.64
CA ALA A 28 16.94 0.81 -6.32
C ALA A 28 15.89 0.17 -5.40
N TYR A 29 16.05 -1.10 -5.13
CA TYR A 29 15.11 -1.88 -4.30
C TYR A 29 15.63 -2.01 -2.87
N ILE A 30 14.70 -2.16 -1.94
CA ILE A 30 15.01 -2.43 -0.53
C ILE A 30 14.88 -3.93 -0.31
N ASP A 31 16.03 -4.58 -0.16
CA ASP A 31 16.07 -6.00 0.16
C ASP A 31 16.02 -6.22 1.67
N ASN A 32 15.47 -7.36 2.10
CA ASN A 32 15.47 -7.80 3.51
C ASN A 32 14.91 -6.74 4.48
N PHE A 33 13.70 -6.24 4.17
CA PHE A 33 13.03 -5.28 5.02
C PHE A 33 12.41 -5.96 6.24
N GLU A 34 13.02 -5.75 7.41
CA GLU A 34 12.53 -6.25 8.68
C GLU A 34 11.81 -5.16 9.47
N VAL A 35 10.72 -5.51 10.11
CA VAL A 35 9.89 -4.63 10.94
C VAL A 35 9.85 -5.15 12.37
N ASP A 36 10.18 -4.29 13.33
CA ASP A 36 9.97 -4.55 14.73
C ASP A 36 8.51 -4.24 15.12
N THR A 37 7.68 -5.26 15.05
CA THR A 37 6.24 -5.15 15.30
C THR A 37 5.92 -4.71 16.72
N LEU A 38 6.72 -5.15 17.69
CA LEU A 38 6.54 -4.79 19.10
C LEU A 38 6.88 -3.33 19.35
N ALA A 39 8.00 -2.85 18.80
CA ALA A 39 8.40 -1.44 18.93
C ALA A 39 7.36 -0.48 18.33
N TYR A 40 6.69 -0.89 17.26
CA TYR A 40 5.70 -0.06 16.58
C TYR A 40 4.26 -0.35 17.02
N LYS A 41 4.07 -1.20 18.03
CA LYS A 41 2.74 -1.58 18.56
C LYS A 41 1.80 -2.08 17.45
N ILE A 42 2.34 -2.85 16.52
CA ILE A 42 1.61 -3.45 15.41
C ILE A 42 1.36 -4.92 15.76
N PRO A 43 0.10 -5.37 15.81
CA PRO A 43 -0.19 -6.79 15.93
C PRO A 43 0.43 -7.57 14.76
N PRO A 44 1.12 -8.70 14.99
CA PRO A 44 1.79 -9.46 13.93
C PRO A 44 0.88 -9.86 12.76
N ASN A 45 -0.39 -10.13 13.03
CA ASN A 45 -1.41 -10.47 12.04
C ASN A 45 -1.90 -9.27 11.19
N GLU A 46 -1.51 -8.06 11.56
CA GLU A 46 -1.85 -6.84 10.82
C GLU A 46 -0.70 -6.35 9.93
N VAL A 47 0.52 -6.87 10.10
CA VAL A 47 1.70 -6.40 9.36
C VAL A 47 1.51 -6.50 7.85
N GLU A 48 0.97 -7.62 7.39
CA GLU A 48 0.73 -7.88 5.95
C GLU A 48 -0.36 -6.99 5.35
N LYS A 49 -1.24 -6.43 6.20
CA LYS A 49 -2.34 -5.55 5.82
C LYS A 49 -1.95 -4.07 5.83
N ILE A 50 -0.81 -3.74 6.40
CA ILE A 50 -0.34 -2.35 6.49
C ILE A 50 0.45 -2.02 5.22
N ASN A 51 0.13 -0.85 4.67
CA ASN A 51 0.87 -0.27 3.56
C ASN A 51 2.39 -0.26 3.85
N SER A 52 3.18 -0.81 2.94
CA SER A 52 4.64 -0.91 3.05
C SER A 52 5.32 0.44 3.25
N GLN A 53 4.79 1.52 2.67
CA GLN A 53 5.29 2.89 2.88
C GLN A 53 5.15 3.31 4.36
N GLN A 54 4.05 2.95 5.03
CA GLN A 54 3.89 3.24 6.47
C GLN A 54 4.93 2.52 7.31
N LEU A 55 5.19 1.25 7.02
CA LEU A 55 6.21 0.48 7.75
C LEU A 55 7.61 1.07 7.54
N LEU A 56 7.92 1.47 6.32
CA LEU A 56 9.18 2.14 5.99
C LEU A 56 9.33 3.47 6.74
N LEU A 57 8.27 4.29 6.73
CA LEU A 57 8.26 5.57 7.44
C LEU A 57 8.44 5.41 8.95
N LEU A 58 7.80 4.42 9.58
CA LEU A 58 8.00 4.12 11.00
C LEU A 58 9.45 3.77 11.30
N LYS A 59 10.09 2.96 10.46
CA LYS A 59 11.50 2.56 10.62
C LYS A 59 12.44 3.76 10.45
N VAL A 60 12.20 4.60 9.45
CA VAL A 60 13.00 5.81 9.20
C VAL A 60 12.81 6.82 10.33
N ALA A 61 11.57 7.08 10.76
CA ALA A 61 11.27 7.97 11.86
C ALA A 61 11.95 7.51 13.17
N ASN A 62 11.86 6.21 13.49
CA ASN A 62 12.52 5.66 14.67
C ASN A 62 14.04 5.90 14.65
N ARG A 63 14.69 5.71 13.51
CA ARG A 63 16.12 5.97 13.37
C ARG A 63 16.46 7.44 13.52
N ALA A 64 15.71 8.31 12.85
CA ALA A 64 15.91 9.76 12.92
C ALA A 64 15.73 10.30 14.34
N LEU A 65 14.70 9.85 15.05
CA LEU A 65 14.45 10.26 16.44
C LEU A 65 15.54 9.79 17.40
N LYS A 66 16.04 8.57 17.22
CA LYS A 66 17.17 8.04 18.00
C LYS A 66 18.46 8.83 17.73
N ASP A 67 18.75 9.14 16.48
CA ASP A 67 19.90 9.90 16.07
C ASP A 67 19.86 11.34 16.63
N ALA A 68 18.68 11.96 16.58
CA ALA A 68 18.46 13.30 17.14
C ALA A 68 18.34 13.35 18.67
N GLY A 69 18.32 12.21 19.36
CA GLY A 69 18.14 12.14 20.81
C GLY A 69 16.75 12.62 21.28
N ILE A 70 15.74 12.57 20.41
CA ILE A 70 14.39 13.02 20.74
C ILE A 70 13.66 11.92 21.51
N SER A 71 13.12 12.31 22.67
CA SER A 71 12.35 11.41 23.54
C SER A 71 10.85 11.43 23.29
N LEU A 72 10.15 10.46 23.90
CA LEU A 72 8.68 10.45 23.95
C LEU A 72 8.13 11.75 24.58
N ASN A 73 6.90 12.08 24.22
CA ASN A 73 6.16 13.24 24.73
C ASN A 73 6.78 14.60 24.36
N SER A 74 7.63 14.67 23.35
CA SER A 74 8.23 15.92 22.90
C SER A 74 7.28 16.73 22.00
N ASN A 75 7.51 18.03 21.94
CA ASN A 75 6.79 18.89 21.00
C ASN A 75 7.46 18.86 19.61
N VAL A 76 7.09 17.85 18.83
CA VAL A 76 7.65 17.61 17.49
C VAL A 76 6.53 17.65 16.46
N ALA A 77 6.75 18.41 15.39
CA ALA A 77 5.90 18.38 14.21
C ALA A 77 6.28 17.18 13.32
N VAL A 78 5.26 16.46 12.84
CA VAL A 78 5.45 15.34 11.90
C VAL A 78 4.83 15.73 10.56
N ILE A 79 5.71 16.02 9.59
CA ILE A 79 5.29 16.39 8.24
C ILE A 79 5.84 15.32 7.29
N ILE A 80 4.95 14.68 6.54
CA ILE A 80 5.30 13.65 5.57
C ILE A 80 4.91 14.12 4.18
N ALA A 81 5.85 14.06 3.25
CA ALA A 81 5.56 14.17 1.83
C ALA A 81 5.51 12.76 1.25
N ALA A 82 4.34 12.36 0.77
CA ALA A 82 4.13 11.04 0.17
C ALA A 82 3.18 11.14 -1.02
N ASP A 83 3.52 10.43 -2.07
CA ASP A 83 2.64 10.27 -3.22
C ASP A 83 1.69 9.08 -3.02
N THR A 84 0.64 9.03 -3.82
CA THR A 84 -0.35 7.96 -3.78
C THR A 84 0.28 6.66 -4.25
N GLU A 85 0.16 5.62 -3.44
CA GLU A 85 0.67 4.30 -3.79
C GLU A 85 -0.23 3.57 -4.80
N LEU A 86 0.37 2.70 -5.60
CA LEU A 86 -0.30 1.93 -6.66
C LEU A 86 -1.46 1.08 -6.12
N SER A 87 -1.36 0.56 -4.91
CA SER A 87 -2.41 -0.22 -4.25
C SER A 87 -3.72 0.55 -4.05
N VAL A 88 -3.68 1.88 -3.89
CA VAL A 88 -4.89 2.71 -3.88
C VAL A 88 -5.62 2.64 -5.22
N HIS A 89 -4.89 2.59 -6.33
CA HIS A 89 -5.47 2.43 -7.66
C HIS A 89 -6.14 1.06 -7.84
N GLN A 90 -5.56 0.00 -7.28
CA GLN A 90 -6.18 -1.33 -7.29
C GLN A 90 -7.50 -1.35 -6.52
N LEU A 91 -7.56 -0.69 -5.36
CA LEU A 91 -8.80 -0.53 -4.60
C LEU A 91 -9.86 0.28 -5.38
N GLN A 92 -9.45 1.37 -6.03
CA GLN A 92 -10.33 2.15 -6.90
C GLN A 92 -10.83 1.34 -8.09
N GLN A 93 -9.98 0.53 -8.70
CA GLN A 93 -10.36 -0.38 -9.78
C GLN A 93 -11.38 -1.42 -9.31
N ARG A 94 -11.19 -2.00 -8.12
CA ARG A 94 -12.17 -2.91 -7.54
C ARG A 94 -13.56 -2.27 -7.42
N TRP A 95 -13.65 -1.04 -6.93
CA TRP A 95 -14.93 -0.32 -6.80
C TRP A 95 -15.54 0.07 -8.15
N ASN A 96 -14.70 0.46 -9.09
CA ASN A 96 -15.15 0.88 -10.41
C ASN A 96 -15.50 -0.30 -11.35
N SER A 97 -15.12 -1.52 -11.00
CA SER A 97 -15.31 -2.70 -11.86
C SER A 97 -16.79 -2.99 -12.20
N SER A 98 -17.71 -2.76 -11.27
CA SER A 98 -19.13 -3.06 -11.48
C SER A 98 -19.74 -2.29 -12.65
N TRP A 99 -19.46 -0.99 -12.77
CA TRP A 99 -19.97 -0.20 -13.90
C TRP A 99 -19.24 -0.54 -15.20
N GLN A 100 -17.93 -0.82 -15.15
CA GLN A 100 -17.13 -1.21 -16.31
C GLN A 100 -17.60 -2.54 -16.90
N ILE A 101 -17.92 -3.52 -16.03
CA ILE A 101 -18.49 -4.80 -16.46
C ILE A 101 -19.82 -4.59 -17.17
N LYS A 102 -20.71 -3.80 -16.60
CA LYS A 102 -22.02 -3.51 -17.21
C LYS A 102 -21.89 -2.79 -18.54
N ASP A 103 -21.01 -1.81 -18.60
CA ASP A 103 -20.74 -1.07 -19.85
C ASP A 103 -20.13 -1.97 -20.91
N GLY A 104 -19.15 -2.80 -20.55
CA GLY A 104 -18.55 -3.79 -21.44
C GLY A 104 -19.54 -4.83 -21.97
N LEU A 105 -20.43 -5.36 -21.12
CA LEU A 105 -21.49 -6.29 -21.52
C LEU A 105 -22.47 -5.63 -22.49
N ASN A 106 -22.87 -4.40 -22.21
CA ASN A 106 -23.76 -3.64 -23.09
C ASN A 106 -23.10 -3.34 -24.45
N GLY A 107 -21.83 -2.93 -24.45
CA GLY A 107 -21.07 -2.68 -25.68
C GLY A 107 -20.83 -3.93 -26.53
N ALA A 108 -20.77 -5.10 -25.90
CA ALA A 108 -20.66 -6.39 -26.57
C ALA A 108 -22.03 -7.02 -26.93
N GLU A 109 -23.14 -6.35 -26.63
CA GLU A 109 -24.52 -6.85 -26.79
C GLU A 109 -24.78 -8.20 -26.07
N ILE A 110 -24.09 -8.43 -24.94
CA ILE A 110 -24.22 -9.65 -24.14
C ILE A 110 -25.25 -9.42 -23.03
N ALA A 111 -26.37 -10.12 -23.10
CA ALA A 111 -27.39 -10.11 -22.05
C ALA A 111 -27.14 -11.25 -21.04
N LEU A 112 -26.88 -10.89 -19.77
CA LEU A 112 -26.80 -11.84 -18.66
C LEU A 112 -27.90 -11.58 -17.64
N SER A 113 -28.29 -12.62 -16.91
CA SER A 113 -29.23 -12.44 -15.79
C SER A 113 -28.53 -11.66 -14.65
N PRO A 114 -29.27 -10.94 -13.79
CA PRO A 114 -28.71 -10.20 -12.67
C PRO A 114 -27.79 -11.05 -11.77
N GLU A 115 -28.17 -12.31 -11.55
CA GLU A 115 -27.38 -13.25 -10.72
C GLU A 115 -26.01 -13.54 -11.36
N LYS A 116 -25.97 -13.74 -12.69
CA LYS A 116 -24.74 -13.98 -13.42
C LYS A 116 -23.86 -12.74 -13.47
N ILE A 117 -24.45 -11.55 -13.59
CA ILE A 117 -23.71 -10.28 -13.51
C ILE A 117 -23.06 -10.15 -12.14
N HIS A 118 -23.81 -10.41 -11.06
CA HIS A 118 -23.28 -10.34 -9.70
C HIS A 118 -22.15 -11.36 -9.45
N GLN A 119 -22.29 -12.60 -9.97
CA GLN A 119 -21.19 -13.58 -9.90
C GLN A 119 -19.95 -13.13 -10.66
N LEU A 120 -20.12 -12.58 -11.86
CA LEU A 120 -19.01 -12.05 -12.66
C LEU A 120 -18.34 -10.86 -11.98
N GLU A 121 -19.11 -9.95 -11.41
CA GLU A 121 -18.60 -8.83 -10.60
C GLU A 121 -17.73 -9.34 -9.45
N GLY A 122 -18.20 -10.34 -8.70
CA GLY A 122 -17.45 -10.95 -7.60
C GLY A 122 -16.11 -11.55 -8.05
N ILE A 123 -16.13 -12.35 -9.11
CA ILE A 123 -14.93 -12.98 -9.67
C ILE A 123 -13.90 -11.93 -10.11
N ILE A 124 -14.33 -10.89 -10.83
CA ILE A 124 -13.44 -9.83 -11.32
C ILE A 124 -12.90 -9.01 -10.15
N GLN A 125 -13.75 -8.64 -9.20
CA GLN A 125 -13.34 -7.89 -8.03
C GLN A 125 -12.29 -8.65 -7.20
N ASP A 126 -12.49 -9.93 -6.99
CA ASP A 126 -11.56 -10.76 -6.22
C ASP A 126 -10.26 -11.10 -6.98
N SER A 127 -10.30 -11.03 -8.33
CA SER A 127 -9.08 -11.14 -9.14
C SER A 127 -8.20 -9.88 -9.11
N ILE A 128 -8.82 -8.70 -8.92
CA ILE A 128 -8.09 -7.43 -8.81
C ILE A 128 -7.45 -7.33 -7.41
N HIS A 129 -8.24 -7.59 -6.38
CA HIS A 129 -7.82 -7.50 -4.99
C HIS A 129 -8.81 -8.29 -4.11
N ASN A 130 -8.32 -9.00 -3.11
CA ASN A 130 -9.17 -9.68 -2.13
C ASN A 130 -10.06 -8.66 -1.38
N GLN A 131 -11.08 -9.15 -0.68
CA GLN A 131 -11.90 -8.29 0.18
C GLN A 131 -11.02 -7.52 1.16
N VAL A 132 -11.16 -6.20 1.14
CA VAL A 132 -10.36 -5.28 1.95
C VAL A 132 -11.08 -5.02 3.26
N GLU A 133 -10.41 -5.29 4.36
CA GLU A 133 -10.89 -4.89 5.68
C GLU A 133 -10.76 -3.36 5.87
N LEU A 134 -11.62 -2.79 6.72
CA LEU A 134 -11.57 -1.35 7.02
C LEU A 134 -10.20 -0.89 7.53
N SER A 135 -9.53 -1.71 8.32
CA SER A 135 -8.17 -1.45 8.83
C SER A 135 -7.14 -1.33 7.73
N GLU A 136 -7.24 -2.20 6.73
CA GLU A 136 -6.39 -2.19 5.55
C GLU A 136 -6.66 -0.95 4.70
N TYR A 137 -7.95 -0.66 4.40
CA TYR A 137 -8.32 0.56 3.69
C TYR A 137 -7.80 1.82 4.37
N LEU A 138 -7.93 1.93 5.69
CA LEU A 138 -7.42 3.07 6.45
C LEU A 138 -5.90 3.17 6.41
N SER A 139 -5.18 2.07 6.16
CA SER A 139 -3.72 2.09 6.02
C SER A 139 -3.26 2.82 4.75
N TYR A 140 -4.10 2.87 3.72
CA TYR A 140 -3.81 3.59 2.47
C TYR A 140 -4.17 5.08 2.52
N VAL A 141 -4.85 5.53 3.57
CA VAL A 141 -5.12 6.97 3.74
C VAL A 141 -3.84 7.67 4.18
N THR A 142 -3.27 8.46 3.27
CA THR A 142 -1.96 9.10 3.47
C THR A 142 -1.86 9.93 4.75
N ASN A 143 -2.93 10.63 5.14
CA ASN A 143 -2.96 11.40 6.38
C ASN A 143 -2.75 10.57 7.66
N ASN A 144 -3.03 9.27 7.61
CA ASN A 144 -2.81 8.38 8.75
C ASN A 144 -1.33 8.12 9.02
N MET A 145 -0.46 8.31 8.04
CA MET A 145 0.98 8.06 8.18
C MET A 145 1.62 9.01 9.20
N ALA A 146 1.42 10.31 9.04
CA ALA A 146 1.95 11.32 9.97
C ALA A 146 1.34 11.16 11.37
N ARG A 147 0.02 10.94 11.43
CA ARG A 147 -0.69 10.76 12.70
C ARG A 147 -0.21 9.50 13.46
N ARG A 148 0.06 8.39 12.75
CA ARG A 148 0.54 7.16 13.37
C ARG A 148 1.91 7.36 14.02
N ILE A 149 2.82 8.07 13.36
CA ILE A 149 4.12 8.45 13.93
C ILE A 149 3.91 9.33 15.16
N SER A 150 3.15 10.42 15.05
CA SER A 150 2.89 11.32 16.16
C SER A 150 2.27 10.58 17.37
N SER A 151 1.31 9.69 17.14
CA SER A 151 0.67 8.90 18.21
C SER A 151 1.61 7.88 18.85
N LEU A 152 2.49 7.24 18.06
CA LEU A 152 3.39 6.21 18.57
C LEU A 152 4.40 6.78 19.58
N TRP A 153 4.92 7.98 19.31
CA TRP A 153 5.86 8.69 20.20
C TRP A 153 5.20 9.74 21.10
N ASN A 154 3.86 9.83 21.05
CA ASN A 154 3.07 10.80 21.82
C ASN A 154 3.56 12.25 21.62
N PHE A 155 3.75 12.67 20.38
CA PHE A 155 4.15 14.04 20.07
C PHE A 155 2.96 14.99 20.16
N SER A 156 3.19 16.21 20.67
CA SER A 156 2.18 17.25 20.81
C SER A 156 2.16 18.27 19.66
N GLY A 157 3.12 18.21 18.76
CA GLY A 157 3.18 19.08 17.59
C GLY A 157 2.18 18.68 16.48
N PRO A 158 2.02 19.52 15.45
CA PRO A 158 1.14 19.22 14.33
C PRO A 158 1.60 18.00 13.54
N SER A 159 0.64 17.23 13.02
CA SER A 159 0.92 16.06 12.18
C SER A 159 0.04 16.04 10.95
N PHE A 160 0.65 16.05 9.76
CA PHE A 160 -0.06 16.00 8.49
C PHE A 160 0.81 15.47 7.36
N THR A 161 0.16 14.98 6.31
CA THR A 161 0.80 14.50 5.09
C THR A 161 0.50 15.47 3.95
N ILE A 162 1.47 15.71 3.09
CA ILE A 162 1.38 16.53 1.87
C ILE A 162 1.55 15.58 0.67
N SER A 163 0.67 15.67 -0.29
CA SER A 163 0.73 14.97 -1.57
C SER A 163 0.71 15.98 -2.73
#